data_d204d1de730da78cad2183ddf8e97154
#
_entry.id   d204d1de730da78cad2183ddf8e97154
#
_cell.length_a   1.000
_cell.length_b   1.000
_cell.length_c   1.000
_cell.angle_alpha   90.00
_cell.angle_beta   90.00
_cell.angle_gamma   90.00
#
_symmetry.space_group_name_H-M   'P 1'
#
loop_
_entity.id
_entity.type
_entity.pdbx_description
1 polymer ?
#
loop_
_entity_poly.entity_id
_entity_poly.type
_entity_poly.pdbx_seq_one_letter_code
_entity_poly.pdbx_strand_id
1 'polypeptide(L)'
;MIDKNLIGHEFEAVTLPVEEGRLRFVAKSIGETNLVYSDPEAARKAGHPALPAPPTFVFMLEVDAVDLQDLVSFFGCKLGQLLHGEQGFVYHATIYAGDRITVKKKVVDIYDKKNGKLEFLSLIHI
;
A
#
# COMPACT_ATOMS: atom_id res chain seq x y z
N MET A 1 24.01 -4.00 -5.85
CA MET A 1 23.33 -5.28 -5.53
C MET A 1 22.71 -5.16 -4.17
N ILE A 2 21.42 -5.47 -4.05
CA ILE A 2 20.71 -5.43 -2.76
C ILE A 2 21.21 -6.58 -1.89
N ASP A 3 21.43 -6.31 -0.59
CA ASP A 3 21.91 -7.33 0.33
C ASP A 3 20.81 -8.37 0.61
N LYS A 4 21.05 -9.62 0.22
CA LYS A 4 20.11 -10.74 0.42
C LYS A 4 19.94 -11.14 1.90
N ASN A 5 20.84 -10.72 2.79
CA ASN A 5 20.67 -10.93 4.22
C ASN A 5 19.50 -10.13 4.82
N LEU A 6 18.96 -9.17 4.06
CA LEU A 6 17.75 -8.43 4.44
C LEU A 6 16.46 -9.24 4.28
N ILE A 7 16.48 -10.40 3.65
CA ILE A 7 15.31 -11.29 3.59
C ILE A 7 14.89 -11.65 5.02
N GLY A 8 13.61 -11.45 5.32
CA GLY A 8 13.04 -11.64 6.65
C GLY A 8 13.06 -10.40 7.53
N HIS A 9 13.71 -9.30 7.11
CA HIS A 9 13.69 -8.04 7.85
C HIS A 9 12.25 -7.52 7.99
N GLU A 10 11.88 -7.15 9.21
CA GLU A 10 10.58 -6.54 9.53
C GLU A 10 10.80 -5.07 9.89
N PHE A 11 10.04 -4.19 9.22
CA PHE A 11 10.04 -2.78 9.53
C PHE A 11 9.15 -2.47 10.74
N GLU A 12 9.40 -1.35 11.38
CA GLU A 12 8.54 -0.87 12.46
C GLU A 12 7.09 -0.71 11.98
N ALA A 13 6.15 -1.14 12.83
CA ALA A 13 4.73 -1.01 12.53
C ALA A 13 4.27 0.44 12.66
N VAL A 14 3.50 0.92 11.70
CA VAL A 14 2.96 2.28 11.68
C VAL A 14 1.43 2.23 11.64
N THR A 15 0.77 2.97 12.53
CA THR A 15 -0.69 3.07 12.56
C THR A 15 -1.15 4.39 11.97
N LEU A 16 -2.03 4.32 10.98
CA LEU A 16 -2.55 5.45 10.23
C LEU A 16 -4.08 5.53 10.32
N PRO A 17 -4.65 6.74 10.39
CA PRO A 17 -6.10 6.92 10.27
C PRO A 17 -6.54 6.80 8.81
N VAL A 18 -7.74 6.29 8.60
CA VAL A 18 -8.40 6.28 7.29
C VAL A 18 -9.36 7.47 7.22
N GLU A 19 -8.95 8.51 6.52
CA GLU A 19 -9.70 9.76 6.44
C GLU A 19 -10.70 9.73 5.27
N GLU A 20 -11.95 10.09 5.54
CA GLU A 20 -13.02 10.09 4.55
C GLU A 20 -12.70 10.96 3.31
N GLY A 21 -12.16 12.15 3.54
CA GLY A 21 -11.78 13.07 2.46
C GLY A 21 -10.71 12.48 1.55
N ARG A 22 -9.80 11.70 2.12
CA ARG A 22 -8.77 11.01 1.35
C ARG A 22 -9.33 9.86 0.53
N LEU A 23 -10.27 9.09 1.06
CA LEU A 23 -10.96 8.05 0.29
C LEU A 23 -11.67 8.65 -0.93
N ARG A 24 -12.40 9.74 -0.75
CA ARG A 24 -13.05 10.47 -1.86
C ARG A 24 -12.05 10.97 -2.90
N PHE A 25 -10.94 11.52 -2.45
CA PHE A 25 -9.88 11.99 -3.34
C PHE A 25 -9.29 10.84 -4.18
N VAL A 26 -8.97 9.71 -3.54
CA VAL A 26 -8.44 8.54 -4.23
C VAL A 26 -9.46 7.97 -5.21
N ALA A 27 -10.72 7.81 -4.82
CA ALA A 27 -11.79 7.35 -5.72
C ALA A 27 -11.88 8.24 -6.97
N LYS A 28 -11.87 9.55 -6.80
CA LYS A 28 -11.85 10.51 -7.91
C LYS A 28 -10.61 10.37 -8.78
N SER A 29 -9.44 10.20 -8.17
CA SER A 29 -8.14 10.12 -8.87
C SER A 29 -8.03 8.90 -9.77
N ILE A 30 -8.65 7.79 -9.39
CA ILE A 30 -8.68 6.55 -10.19
C ILE A 30 -9.88 6.48 -11.16
N GLY A 31 -10.69 7.52 -11.24
CA GLY A 31 -11.87 7.57 -12.11
C GLY A 31 -13.02 6.69 -11.63
N GLU A 32 -13.12 6.39 -10.34
CA GLU A 32 -14.22 5.61 -9.77
C GLU A 32 -15.53 6.41 -9.83
N THR A 33 -16.54 5.82 -10.43
CA THR A 33 -17.86 6.45 -10.66
C THR A 33 -18.94 5.93 -9.71
N ASN A 34 -18.70 4.82 -9.01
CA ASN A 34 -19.65 4.29 -8.05
C ASN A 34 -19.70 5.18 -6.80
N LEU A 35 -20.85 5.79 -6.57
CA LEU A 35 -21.06 6.72 -5.46
C LEU A 35 -20.82 6.10 -4.08
N VAL A 36 -20.83 4.79 -3.94
CA VAL A 36 -20.50 4.08 -2.69
C VAL A 36 -19.14 4.51 -2.15
N TYR A 37 -18.19 4.85 -3.02
CA TYR A 37 -16.83 5.25 -2.63
C TYR A 37 -16.64 6.76 -2.42
N SER A 38 -17.67 7.57 -2.67
CA SER A 38 -17.56 9.04 -2.61
C SER A 38 -18.68 9.74 -1.83
N ASP A 39 -19.84 9.11 -1.69
CA ASP A 39 -21.01 9.65 -1.00
C ASP A 39 -21.37 8.76 0.20
N PRO A 40 -21.25 9.30 1.45
CA PRO A 40 -21.60 8.56 2.66
C PRO A 40 -23.05 8.09 2.71
N GLU A 41 -23.98 8.81 2.08
CA GLU A 41 -25.39 8.42 2.05
C GLU A 41 -25.60 7.23 1.10
N ALA A 42 -24.97 7.27 -0.08
CA ALA A 42 -24.98 6.14 -1.01
C ALA A 42 -24.35 4.90 -0.39
N ALA A 43 -23.25 5.07 0.35
CA ALA A 43 -22.61 3.97 1.06
C ALA A 43 -23.55 3.33 2.11
N ARG A 44 -24.23 4.15 2.92
CA ARG A 44 -25.20 3.64 3.91
C ARG A 44 -26.39 2.94 3.26
N LYS A 45 -26.93 3.47 2.18
CA LYS A 45 -27.99 2.81 1.40
C LYS A 45 -27.57 1.46 0.85
N ALA A 46 -26.29 1.29 0.52
CA ALA A 46 -25.69 0.04 0.07
C ALA A 46 -25.34 -0.93 1.22
N GLY A 47 -25.56 -0.55 2.47
CA GLY A 47 -25.33 -1.37 3.66
C GLY A 47 -23.96 -1.22 4.32
N HIS A 48 -23.20 -0.20 3.94
CA HIS A 48 -21.92 0.10 4.58
C HIS A 48 -22.08 1.03 5.79
N PRO A 49 -21.31 0.85 6.87
CA PRO A 49 -21.37 1.73 8.05
C PRO A 49 -20.79 3.12 7.79
N ALA A 50 -19.86 3.23 6.86
CA ALA A 50 -19.19 4.46 6.43
C ALA A 50 -18.71 4.31 4.98
N LEU A 51 -18.00 5.29 4.43
CA LEU A 51 -17.37 5.15 3.12
C LEU A 51 -16.38 3.97 3.12
N PRO A 52 -16.57 2.96 2.27
CA PRO A 52 -15.57 1.92 2.09
C PRO A 52 -14.37 2.49 1.32
N ALA A 53 -13.19 2.00 1.65
CA ALA A 53 -12.00 2.31 0.87
C ALA A 53 -12.06 1.64 -0.51
N PRO A 54 -11.71 2.34 -1.59
CA PRO A 54 -11.45 1.68 -2.87
C PRO A 54 -10.43 0.55 -2.69
N PRO A 55 -10.57 -0.58 -3.38
CA PRO A 55 -9.72 -1.76 -3.14
C PRO A 55 -8.22 -1.49 -3.14
N THR A 56 -7.74 -0.63 -4.03
CA THR A 56 -6.32 -0.29 -4.14
C THR A 56 -5.83 0.75 -3.10
N PHE A 57 -6.71 1.29 -2.26
CA PHE A 57 -6.36 2.29 -1.26
C PHE A 57 -5.31 1.78 -0.25
N VAL A 58 -5.26 0.48 -0.01
CA VAL A 58 -4.26 -0.14 0.87
C VAL A 58 -2.83 0.22 0.45
N PHE A 59 -2.57 0.33 -0.85
CA PHE A 59 -1.28 0.77 -1.36
C PHE A 59 -0.93 2.20 -0.92
N MET A 60 -1.92 3.08 -0.82
CA MET A 60 -1.69 4.45 -0.34
C MET A 60 -1.29 4.48 1.14
N LEU A 61 -1.90 3.62 1.98
CA LEU A 61 -1.51 3.48 3.38
C LEU A 61 -0.08 2.94 3.51
N GLU A 62 0.31 2.02 2.64
CA GLU A 62 1.68 1.52 2.59
C GLU A 62 2.70 2.62 2.30
N VAL A 63 2.41 3.46 1.30
CA VAL A 63 3.29 4.58 0.92
C VAL A 63 3.36 5.64 2.01
N ASP A 64 2.27 5.87 2.74
CA ASP A 64 2.25 6.81 3.86
C ASP A 64 2.98 6.30 5.10
N ALA A 65 3.01 5.00 5.29
CA ALA A 65 3.63 4.39 6.46
C ALA A 65 5.16 4.53 6.46
N VAL A 66 5.78 4.64 5.30
CA VAL A 66 7.24 4.75 5.17
C VAL A 66 7.57 5.71 4.04
N ASP A 67 8.43 6.68 4.31
CA ASP A 67 8.96 7.54 3.25
C ASP A 67 9.67 6.70 2.19
N LEU A 68 9.30 6.92 0.93
CA LEU A 68 9.83 6.13 -0.18
C LEU A 68 11.34 6.32 -0.35
N GLN A 69 11.86 7.52 -0.09
CA GLN A 69 13.29 7.80 -0.17
C GLN A 69 14.06 7.04 0.90
N ASP A 70 13.52 6.98 2.12
CA ASP A 70 14.11 6.22 3.22
C ASP A 70 14.10 4.72 2.92
N LEU A 71 13.00 4.21 2.38
CA LEU A 71 12.87 2.81 2.00
C LEU A 71 13.92 2.41 0.94
N VAL A 72 14.04 3.18 -0.14
CA VAL A 72 15.05 2.87 -1.19
C VAL A 72 16.48 3.01 -0.67
N SER A 73 16.73 4.00 0.19
CA SER A 73 18.04 4.20 0.81
C SER A 73 18.43 3.04 1.73
N PHE A 74 17.46 2.48 2.45
CA PHE A 74 17.66 1.29 3.28
C PHE A 74 18.19 0.10 2.46
N PHE A 75 17.73 -0.07 1.22
CA PHE A 75 18.21 -1.11 0.31
C PHE A 75 19.46 -0.71 -0.48
N GLY A 76 20.05 0.44 -0.21
CA GLY A 76 21.22 0.94 -0.93
C GLY A 76 20.93 1.34 -2.38
N CYS A 77 19.68 1.63 -2.71
CA CYS A 77 19.21 2.02 -4.03
C CYS A 77 18.98 3.53 -4.13
N LYS A 78 18.79 4.01 -5.36
CA LYS A 78 18.32 5.36 -5.64
C LYS A 78 16.90 5.31 -6.20
N LEU A 79 16.08 6.28 -5.88
CA LEU A 79 14.68 6.34 -6.34
C LEU A 79 14.55 6.21 -7.86
N GLY A 80 15.44 6.83 -8.63
CA GLY A 80 15.44 6.73 -10.09
C GLY A 80 15.80 5.35 -10.67
N GLN A 81 16.19 4.39 -9.82
CA GLN A 81 16.46 3.00 -10.21
C GLN A 81 15.28 2.07 -9.91
N LEU A 82 14.26 2.59 -9.20
CA LEU A 82 13.11 1.81 -8.76
C LEU A 82 12.05 1.75 -9.86
N LEU A 83 11.56 0.54 -10.12
CA LEU A 83 10.37 0.29 -10.93
C LEU A 83 9.39 -0.53 -10.09
N HIS A 84 8.13 -0.09 -10.04
CA HIS A 84 7.05 -0.86 -9.43
C HIS A 84 6.58 -1.91 -10.44
N GLY A 85 6.96 -3.17 -10.23
CA GLY A 85 6.72 -4.25 -11.18
C GLY A 85 5.36 -4.92 -11.01
N GLU A 86 4.95 -5.16 -9.76
CA GLU A 86 3.72 -5.90 -9.46
C GLU A 86 3.18 -5.50 -8.08
N GLN A 87 1.86 -5.49 -7.96
CA GLN A 87 1.15 -5.31 -6.68
C GLN A 87 -0.01 -6.28 -6.62
N GLY A 88 -0.02 -7.12 -5.58
CA GLY A 88 -1.11 -8.06 -5.30
C GLY A 88 -1.79 -7.74 -3.97
N PHE A 89 -3.07 -8.08 -3.85
CA PHE A 89 -3.84 -7.90 -2.62
C PHE A 89 -4.60 -9.17 -2.27
N VAL A 90 -4.67 -9.48 -0.98
CA VAL A 90 -5.59 -10.46 -0.40
C VAL A 90 -6.42 -9.74 0.65
N TYR A 91 -7.71 -9.59 0.38
CA TYR A 91 -8.63 -8.87 1.26
C TYR A 91 -9.29 -9.82 2.26
N HIS A 92 -9.18 -9.51 3.55
CA HIS A 92 -9.84 -10.26 4.63
C HIS A 92 -11.02 -9.49 5.22
N ALA A 93 -11.01 -8.16 5.09
CA ALA A 93 -12.07 -7.27 5.55
C ALA A 93 -12.09 -5.99 4.73
N THR A 94 -13.22 -5.31 4.72
CA THR A 94 -13.35 -3.98 4.13
C THR A 94 -12.80 -2.93 5.09
N ILE A 95 -12.05 -1.98 4.57
CA ILE A 95 -11.56 -0.82 5.31
C ILE A 95 -12.57 0.32 5.11
N TYR A 96 -12.88 1.03 6.18
CA TYR A 96 -13.85 2.13 6.19
C TYR A 96 -13.23 3.44 6.65
N ALA A 97 -13.84 4.55 6.23
CA ALA A 97 -13.55 5.86 6.81
C ALA A 97 -13.72 5.82 8.33
N GLY A 98 -12.74 6.35 9.05
CA GLY A 98 -12.71 6.34 10.52
C GLY A 98 -11.93 5.17 11.13
N ASP A 99 -11.57 4.17 10.34
CA ASP A 99 -10.72 3.08 10.81
C ASP A 99 -9.29 3.57 11.10
N ARG A 100 -8.59 2.82 11.93
CA ARG A 100 -7.15 2.97 12.19
C ARG A 100 -6.47 1.69 11.73
N ILE A 101 -5.59 1.80 10.74
CA ILE A 101 -4.92 0.66 10.13
C ILE A 101 -3.45 0.64 10.55
N THR A 102 -3.02 -0.48 11.09
CA THR A 102 -1.60 -0.72 11.39
C THR A 102 -0.96 -1.44 10.22
N VAL A 103 0.03 -0.80 9.61
CA VAL A 103 0.81 -1.36 8.50
C VAL A 103 2.07 -2.01 9.06
N LYS A 104 2.26 -3.28 8.79
CA LYS A 104 3.50 -4.02 9.05
C LYS A 104 4.11 -4.42 7.72
N LYS A 105 5.40 -4.19 7.56
CA LYS A 105 6.12 -4.48 6.32
C LYS A 105 7.25 -5.46 6.57
N LYS A 106 7.39 -6.45 5.70
CA LYS A 106 8.45 -7.46 5.78
C LYS A 106 9.05 -7.74 4.42
N VAL A 107 10.38 -7.90 4.38
CA VAL A 107 11.08 -8.37 3.18
C VAL A 107 10.86 -9.87 3.03
N VAL A 108 10.24 -10.29 1.94
CA VAL A 108 9.92 -11.71 1.68
C VAL A 108 11.01 -12.35 0.84
N ASP A 109 11.46 -11.66 -0.21
CA ASP A 109 12.45 -12.20 -1.12
C ASP A 109 13.26 -11.10 -1.81
N ILE A 110 14.50 -11.42 -2.15
CA ILE A 110 15.40 -10.59 -2.95
C ILE A 110 16.08 -11.51 -3.97
N TYR A 111 15.76 -11.34 -5.23
CA TYR A 111 16.29 -12.18 -6.30
C TYR A 111 16.66 -11.36 -7.54
N ASP A 112 17.48 -11.91 -8.39
CA ASP A 112 17.89 -11.30 -9.64
C ASP A 112 17.38 -12.06 -10.86
N LYS A 113 17.22 -11.34 -11.96
CA LYS A 113 16.93 -11.89 -13.30
C LYS A 113 17.87 -11.28 -14.33
N LYS A 114 17.92 -11.90 -15.50
CA LYS A 114 18.76 -11.45 -16.63
C LYS A 114 20.24 -11.30 -16.25
N ASN A 115 20.80 -12.29 -15.54
CA ASN A 115 22.20 -12.30 -15.10
C ASN A 115 22.57 -11.05 -14.28
N GLY A 116 21.75 -10.71 -13.28
CA GLY A 116 21.99 -9.59 -12.37
C GLY A 116 21.67 -8.19 -12.92
N LYS A 117 21.10 -8.10 -14.13
CA LYS A 117 20.71 -6.80 -14.72
C LYS A 117 19.46 -6.22 -14.10
N LEU A 118 18.61 -7.05 -13.50
CA LEU A 118 17.39 -6.66 -12.78
C LEU A 118 17.39 -7.38 -11.44
N GLU A 119 17.24 -6.61 -10.39
CA GLU A 119 17.01 -7.12 -9.04
C GLU A 119 15.55 -6.89 -8.65
N PHE A 120 14.96 -7.90 -8.01
CA PHE A 120 13.59 -7.89 -7.54
C PHE A 120 13.56 -7.93 -6.03
N LEU A 121 12.86 -6.97 -5.45
CA LEU A 121 12.56 -6.91 -4.04
C LEU A 121 11.08 -7.21 -3.84
N SER A 122 10.76 -8.26 -3.11
CA SER A 122 9.39 -8.63 -2.76
C SER A 122 9.11 -8.25 -1.31
N LEU A 123 8.06 -7.48 -1.11
CA LEU A 123 7.59 -7.06 0.20
C LEU A 123 6.18 -7.59 0.44
N ILE A 124 5.88 -7.96 1.68
CA ILE A 124 4.52 -8.23 2.14
C ILE A 124 4.12 -7.16 3.15
N HIS A 125 2.87 -6.77 3.12
CA HIS A 125 2.24 -5.82 4.04
C HIS A 125 1.04 -6.47 4.70
N ILE A 126 0.97 -6.33 6.00
CA ILE A 126 -0.09 -6.91 6.83
C ILE A 126 -0.71 -5.80 7.67
#